data_0910d7983a51e129d4f43b166ea25a5a
#
_entry.id   0910d7983a51e129d4f43b166ea25a5a
#
_cell.length_a   1.000
_cell.length_b   1.000
_cell.length_c   1.000
_cell.angle_alpha   90.00
_cell.angle_beta   90.00
_cell.angle_gamma   90.00
#
_symmetry.space_group_name_H-M   'P 1'
#
loop_
_entity.id
_entity.type
_entity.pdbx_description
1 polymer ?
#
loop_
_entity_poly.entity_id
_entity_poly.type
_entity_poly.pdbx_seq_one_letter_code
_entity_poly.pdbx_strand_id
1 'polypeptide(L)'
;KIRSLKNAFNSKLQVLTDLNFINSNMGETLIETHRDQLIPSIYLYEKIKSLKTFEFYLMFVSSGISSNIYDVPLNDKFDELLSYFESSLEILNKLENKHNVKKFTNLNLSWFSIFYEFYKTNNIEYVVTKFNINVGDFIKAAKEGSELSKKLFNIYQDQEFDAIYNMFDNKLIQKSM
;
A
#
# COMPACT_ATOMS: atom_id res chain seq x y z
N LYS A 1 -13.13 -24.80 18.25
CA LYS A 1 -12.38 -23.55 17.97
C LYS A 1 -11.05 -23.80 17.23
N ILE A 2 -10.21 -24.73 17.68
CA ILE A 2 -8.90 -25.02 17.06
C ILE A 2 -9.06 -25.54 15.63
N ARG A 3 -10.05 -26.42 15.38
CA ARG A 3 -10.33 -26.98 14.05
C ARG A 3 -10.78 -25.90 13.05
N SER A 4 -11.62 -24.96 13.49
CA SER A 4 -12.08 -23.85 12.64
C SER A 4 -10.96 -22.85 12.32
N LEU A 5 -10.06 -22.56 13.27
CA LEU A 5 -8.89 -21.72 13.05
C LEU A 5 -7.91 -22.35 12.07
N LYS A 6 -7.68 -23.68 12.19
CA LYS A 6 -6.83 -24.42 11.25
C LYS A 6 -7.39 -24.41 9.83
N ASN A 7 -8.70 -24.59 9.69
CA ASN A 7 -9.36 -24.52 8.37
C ASN A 7 -9.26 -23.13 7.77
N ALA A 8 -9.49 -22.08 8.56
CA ALA A 8 -9.34 -20.69 8.10
C ALA A 8 -7.90 -20.39 7.64
N PHE A 9 -6.91 -20.86 8.39
CA PHE A 9 -5.49 -20.71 8.02
C PHE A 9 -5.18 -21.42 6.71
N ASN A 10 -5.61 -22.67 6.55
CA ASN A 10 -5.39 -23.46 5.33
C ASN A 10 -6.03 -22.79 4.11
N SER A 11 -7.22 -22.21 4.25
CA SER A 11 -7.92 -21.53 3.17
C SER A 11 -7.17 -20.27 2.72
N LYS A 12 -6.68 -19.45 3.66
CA LYS A 12 -5.83 -18.29 3.34
C LYS A 12 -4.53 -18.71 2.65
N LEU A 13 -3.91 -19.80 3.11
CA LEU A 13 -2.72 -20.36 2.52
C LEU A 13 -2.96 -20.76 1.05
N GLN A 14 -4.13 -21.35 0.74
CA GLN A 14 -4.52 -21.68 -0.63
C GLN A 14 -4.64 -20.43 -1.52
N VAL A 15 -5.23 -19.35 -1.02
CA VAL A 15 -5.31 -18.08 -1.75
C VAL A 15 -3.90 -17.58 -2.07
N LEU A 16 -3.02 -17.55 -1.10
CA LEU A 16 -1.64 -17.09 -1.29
C LEU A 16 -0.84 -18.01 -2.23
N THR A 17 -1.10 -19.32 -2.19
CA THR A 17 -0.50 -20.30 -3.11
C THR A 17 -0.95 -20.03 -4.55
N ASP A 18 -2.25 -19.83 -4.78
CA ASP A 18 -2.80 -19.53 -6.10
C ASP A 18 -2.28 -18.20 -6.68
N LEU A 19 -1.94 -17.24 -5.82
CA LEU A 19 -1.32 -15.98 -6.20
C LEU A 19 0.21 -16.08 -6.36
N ASN A 20 0.80 -17.25 -6.17
CA ASN A 20 2.26 -17.48 -6.20
C ASN A 20 3.06 -16.74 -5.12
N PHE A 21 2.47 -16.47 -3.96
CA PHE A 21 3.17 -15.85 -2.84
C PHE A 21 4.08 -16.84 -2.10
N ILE A 22 3.79 -18.13 -2.17
CA ILE A 22 4.55 -19.15 -1.44
C ILE A 22 5.91 -19.36 -2.09
N ASN A 23 6.98 -19.26 -1.29
CA ASN A 23 8.37 -19.42 -1.72
C ASN A 23 8.76 -18.47 -2.87
N SER A 24 8.28 -17.23 -2.81
CA SER A 24 8.57 -16.20 -3.80
C SER A 24 8.98 -14.89 -3.14
N ASN A 25 9.51 -13.96 -3.94
CA ASN A 25 9.80 -12.59 -3.45
C ASN A 25 8.54 -11.89 -2.93
N MET A 26 7.37 -12.19 -3.51
CA MET A 26 6.09 -11.68 -3.02
C MET A 26 5.82 -12.14 -1.59
N GLY A 27 6.06 -13.42 -1.30
CA GLY A 27 5.91 -13.98 0.03
C GLY A 27 6.87 -13.37 1.05
N GLU A 28 8.12 -13.18 0.67
CA GLU A 28 9.11 -12.49 1.50
C GLU A 28 8.67 -11.05 1.83
N THR A 29 8.17 -10.33 0.83
CA THR A 29 7.66 -8.96 1.03
C THR A 29 6.51 -8.94 2.01
N LEU A 30 5.58 -9.88 1.90
CA LEU A 30 4.44 -9.97 2.81
C LEU A 30 4.89 -10.26 4.25
N ILE A 31 5.85 -11.17 4.43
CA ILE A 31 6.41 -11.51 5.74
C ILE A 31 7.13 -10.30 6.36
N GLU A 32 7.99 -9.64 5.61
CA GLU A 32 8.78 -8.51 6.11
C GLU A 32 7.93 -7.29 6.44
N THR A 33 6.86 -7.05 5.68
CA THR A 33 5.98 -5.89 5.90
C THR A 33 4.90 -6.14 6.94
N HIS A 34 4.54 -7.41 7.20
CA HIS A 34 3.44 -7.80 8.09
C HIS A 34 2.10 -7.12 7.77
N ARG A 35 1.83 -6.84 6.49
CA ARG A 35 0.65 -6.07 6.06
C ARG A 35 -0.10 -6.77 4.95
N ASP A 36 -1.18 -7.45 5.30
CA ASP A 36 -2.05 -8.14 4.34
C ASP A 36 -2.67 -7.17 3.31
N GLN A 37 -2.89 -5.92 3.70
CA GLN A 37 -3.43 -4.90 2.81
C GLN A 37 -2.51 -4.58 1.61
N LEU A 38 -1.24 -4.96 1.66
CA LEU A 38 -0.31 -4.81 0.54
C LEU A 38 -0.42 -5.91 -0.51
N ILE A 39 -1.16 -6.99 -0.26
CA ILE A 39 -1.23 -8.13 -1.19
C ILE A 39 -1.60 -7.71 -2.60
N PRO A 40 -2.64 -6.89 -2.85
CA PRO A 40 -2.95 -6.43 -4.21
C PRO A 40 -1.80 -5.66 -4.86
N SER A 41 -1.14 -4.79 -4.13
CA SER A 41 -0.03 -3.97 -4.62
C SER A 41 1.22 -4.80 -4.89
N ILE A 42 1.55 -5.75 -4.03
CA ILE A 42 2.67 -6.67 -4.21
C ILE A 42 2.44 -7.53 -5.46
N TYR A 43 1.24 -8.07 -5.62
CA TYR A 43 0.87 -8.86 -6.79
C TYR A 43 0.99 -8.01 -8.07
N LEU A 44 0.47 -6.79 -8.06
CA LEU A 44 0.53 -5.87 -9.19
C LEU A 44 1.98 -5.51 -9.56
N TYR A 45 2.82 -5.25 -8.56
CA TYR A 45 4.23 -4.92 -8.76
C TYR A 45 4.97 -6.00 -9.56
N GLU A 46 4.69 -7.27 -9.26
CA GLU A 46 5.31 -8.40 -9.97
C GLU A 46 4.75 -8.59 -11.40
N LYS A 47 3.51 -8.19 -11.64
CA LYS A 47 2.84 -8.39 -12.94
C LYS A 47 3.09 -7.25 -13.93
N ILE A 48 3.22 -6.02 -13.46
CA ILE A 48 3.39 -4.84 -14.31
C ILE A 48 4.87 -4.46 -14.39
N LYS A 49 5.45 -4.58 -15.59
CA LYS A 49 6.84 -4.17 -15.83
C LYS A 49 6.95 -2.78 -16.46
N SER A 50 5.95 -2.33 -17.20
CA SER A 50 6.03 -1.15 -18.07
C SER A 50 5.37 0.13 -17.53
N LEU A 51 4.57 0.06 -16.48
CA LEU A 51 3.81 1.21 -15.94
C LEU A 51 4.27 1.64 -14.55
N LYS A 52 5.51 1.35 -14.19
CA LYS A 52 6.08 1.70 -12.89
C LYS A 52 6.56 3.16 -12.90
N THR A 53 5.61 4.08 -12.73
CA THR A 53 5.85 5.50 -12.54
C THR A 53 6.00 5.83 -11.05
N PHE A 54 6.44 7.04 -10.73
CA PHE A 54 6.49 7.51 -9.33
C PHE A 54 5.13 7.40 -8.66
N GLU A 55 4.06 7.76 -9.37
CA GLU A 55 2.69 7.66 -8.87
C GLU A 55 2.29 6.22 -8.54
N PHE A 56 2.74 5.25 -9.34
CA PHE A 56 2.53 3.84 -9.04
C PHE A 56 3.16 3.45 -7.69
N TYR A 57 4.41 3.82 -7.46
CA TYR A 57 5.11 3.51 -6.22
C TYR A 57 4.48 4.23 -5.02
N LEU A 58 4.07 5.48 -5.21
CA LEU A 58 3.38 6.23 -4.17
C LEU A 58 2.03 5.59 -3.82
N MET A 59 1.28 5.13 -4.82
CA MET A 59 0.02 4.42 -4.62
C MET A 59 0.25 3.07 -3.91
N PHE A 60 1.30 2.35 -4.28
CA PHE A 60 1.71 1.12 -3.60
C PHE A 60 1.95 1.36 -2.11
N VAL A 61 2.80 2.31 -1.78
CA VAL A 61 3.11 2.64 -0.38
C VAL A 61 1.86 3.11 0.37
N SER A 62 1.05 3.95 -0.27
CA SER A 62 -0.20 4.45 0.32
C SER A 62 -1.16 3.34 0.69
N SER A 63 -1.21 2.26 -0.10
CA SER A 63 -2.06 1.11 0.18
C SER A 63 -1.68 0.36 1.47
N GLY A 64 -0.46 0.56 1.94
CA GLY A 64 0.05 -0.05 3.18
C GLY A 64 -0.18 0.78 4.45
N ILE A 65 -0.73 1.98 4.35
CA ILE A 65 -0.97 2.83 5.52
C ILE A 65 -2.15 2.29 6.33
N SER A 66 -1.95 2.15 7.64
CA SER A 66 -2.92 1.48 8.52
C SER A 66 -4.16 2.32 8.82
N SER A 67 -4.00 3.64 8.91
CA SER A 67 -5.13 4.53 9.21
C SER A 67 -5.95 4.84 7.97
N ASN A 68 -7.26 4.88 8.14
CA ASN A 68 -8.19 5.30 7.10
C ASN A 68 -8.53 6.77 7.25
N ILE A 69 -8.60 7.46 6.12
CA ILE A 69 -9.22 8.78 6.02
C ILE A 69 -10.41 8.62 5.09
N TYR A 70 -11.53 9.20 5.48
CA TYR A 70 -12.77 9.13 4.71
C TYR A 70 -12.90 10.35 3.80
N ASP A 71 -13.57 10.17 2.67
CA ASP A 71 -13.98 11.25 1.75
C ASP A 71 -12.82 12.02 1.11
N VAL A 72 -11.71 11.35 0.83
CA VAL A 72 -10.65 11.95 0.00
C VAL A 72 -10.82 11.49 -1.44
N PRO A 73 -11.27 12.38 -2.34
CA PRO A 73 -11.45 12.00 -3.73
C PRO A 73 -10.12 11.78 -4.44
N LEU A 74 -10.08 10.78 -5.30
CA LEU A 74 -8.97 10.59 -6.22
C LEU A 74 -9.20 11.46 -7.47
N ASN A 75 -8.14 12.11 -7.95
CA ASN A 75 -8.21 12.90 -9.17
C ASN A 75 -8.37 11.96 -10.38
N ASP A 76 -9.25 12.30 -11.31
CA ASP A 76 -9.60 11.50 -12.50
C ASP A 76 -8.38 11.11 -13.35
N LYS A 77 -7.32 11.92 -13.34
CA LYS A 77 -6.08 11.58 -14.05
C LYS A 77 -5.40 10.29 -13.55
N PHE A 78 -5.78 9.80 -12.38
CA PHE A 78 -5.27 8.55 -11.81
C PHE A 78 -6.20 7.36 -12.00
N ASP A 79 -7.31 7.52 -12.73
CA ASP A 79 -8.32 6.47 -12.91
C ASP A 79 -7.73 5.22 -13.58
N GLU A 80 -6.87 5.41 -14.58
CA GLU A 80 -6.20 4.28 -15.23
C GLU A 80 -5.29 3.53 -14.25
N LEU A 81 -4.47 4.25 -13.49
CA LEU A 81 -3.60 3.66 -12.49
C LEU A 81 -4.41 2.95 -11.40
N LEU A 82 -5.47 3.58 -10.91
CA LEU A 82 -6.38 3.00 -9.92
C LEU A 82 -6.97 1.69 -10.43
N SER A 83 -7.36 1.63 -11.70
CA SER A 83 -7.98 0.44 -12.30
C SER A 83 -7.06 -0.79 -12.23
N TYR A 84 -5.74 -0.62 -12.33
CA TYR A 84 -4.79 -1.73 -12.18
C TYR A 84 -4.78 -2.27 -10.75
N PHE A 85 -4.78 -1.40 -9.75
CA PHE A 85 -4.84 -1.81 -8.34
C PHE A 85 -6.17 -2.50 -8.02
N GLU A 86 -7.27 -1.96 -8.51
CA GLU A 86 -8.60 -2.56 -8.32
C GLU A 86 -8.71 -3.92 -8.99
N SER A 87 -8.13 -4.08 -10.18
CA SER A 87 -8.09 -5.38 -10.88
C SER A 87 -7.33 -6.43 -10.07
N SER A 88 -6.24 -6.06 -9.44
CA SER A 88 -5.48 -6.95 -8.55
C SER A 88 -6.31 -7.36 -7.33
N LEU A 89 -7.02 -6.41 -6.73
CA LEU A 89 -7.93 -6.71 -5.63
C LEU A 89 -9.06 -7.63 -6.07
N GLU A 90 -9.61 -7.45 -7.26
CA GLU A 90 -10.65 -8.30 -7.82
C GLU A 90 -10.17 -9.75 -7.99
N ILE A 91 -8.95 -9.95 -8.47
CA ILE A 91 -8.34 -11.27 -8.57
C ILE A 91 -8.25 -11.93 -7.19
N LEU A 92 -7.79 -11.19 -6.18
CA LEU A 92 -7.73 -11.66 -4.81
C LEU A 92 -9.12 -12.02 -4.28
N ASN A 93 -10.12 -11.17 -4.49
CA ASN A 93 -11.49 -11.42 -4.04
C ASN A 93 -12.08 -12.68 -4.68
N LYS A 94 -11.80 -12.94 -5.95
CA LYS A 94 -12.25 -14.18 -6.63
C LYS A 94 -11.62 -15.42 -5.99
N LEU A 95 -10.35 -15.35 -5.62
CA LEU A 95 -9.67 -16.47 -4.96
C LEU A 95 -10.16 -16.67 -3.52
N GLU A 96 -10.42 -15.59 -2.81
CA GLU A 96 -11.04 -15.64 -1.47
C GLU A 96 -12.40 -16.35 -1.53
N ASN A 97 -13.22 -15.99 -2.51
CA ASN A 97 -14.52 -16.64 -2.71
C ASN A 97 -14.38 -18.12 -3.09
N LYS A 98 -13.43 -18.45 -3.98
CA LYS A 98 -13.16 -19.84 -4.40
C LYS A 98 -12.80 -20.73 -3.23
N HIS A 99 -12.04 -20.23 -2.28
CA HIS A 99 -11.59 -20.99 -1.11
C HIS A 99 -12.44 -20.75 0.15
N ASN A 100 -13.58 -20.09 0.03
CA ASN A 100 -14.49 -19.75 1.13
C ASN A 100 -13.79 -18.97 2.26
N VAL A 101 -12.88 -18.09 1.89
CA VAL A 101 -12.19 -17.23 2.83
C VAL A 101 -13.00 -15.96 3.03
N LYS A 102 -13.24 -15.60 4.29
CA LYS A 102 -13.74 -14.27 4.61
C LYS A 102 -12.69 -13.26 4.13
N LYS A 103 -13.12 -12.21 3.44
CA LYS A 103 -12.27 -11.16 2.90
C LYS A 103 -11.26 -10.70 3.96
N PHE A 104 -9.97 -10.91 3.73
CA PHE A 104 -8.92 -10.60 4.69
C PHE A 104 -8.07 -9.38 4.32
N THR A 105 -8.28 -8.85 3.13
CA THR A 105 -7.61 -7.62 2.71
C THR A 105 -8.56 -6.69 1.97
N ASN A 106 -8.26 -5.40 2.03
CA ASN A 106 -8.93 -4.34 1.29
C ASN A 106 -7.87 -3.47 0.62
N LEU A 107 -8.27 -2.77 -0.42
CA LEU A 107 -7.44 -1.73 -1.03
C LEU A 107 -7.85 -0.38 -0.41
N ASN A 108 -6.92 0.24 0.31
CA ASN A 108 -7.12 1.57 0.88
C ASN A 108 -6.10 2.53 0.25
N LEU A 109 -6.59 3.46 -0.53
CA LEU A 109 -5.78 4.47 -1.23
C LEU A 109 -6.07 5.89 -0.74
N SER A 110 -6.72 6.04 0.40
CA SER A 110 -7.14 7.35 0.91
C SER A 110 -5.98 8.31 1.14
N TRP A 111 -4.79 7.80 1.49
CA TRP A 111 -3.60 8.63 1.69
C TRP A 111 -2.89 9.02 0.39
N PHE A 112 -3.18 8.39 -0.73
CA PHE A 112 -2.48 8.66 -1.98
C PHE A 112 -2.62 10.12 -2.43
N SER A 113 -3.84 10.64 -2.48
CA SER A 113 -4.09 12.04 -2.91
C SER A 113 -3.39 13.04 -2.00
N ILE A 114 -3.37 12.77 -0.70
CA ILE A 114 -2.73 13.61 0.31
C ILE A 114 -1.21 13.62 0.12
N PHE A 115 -0.61 12.46 -0.02
CA PHE A 115 0.84 12.32 -0.24
C PHE A 115 1.28 12.87 -1.59
N TYR A 116 0.45 12.70 -2.62
CA TYR A 116 0.73 13.27 -3.93
C TYR A 116 0.73 14.80 -3.90
N GLU A 117 -0.25 15.40 -3.23
CA GLU A 117 -0.29 16.85 -3.04
C GLU A 117 0.90 17.36 -2.22
N PHE A 118 1.29 16.61 -1.19
CA PHE A 118 2.49 16.91 -0.42
C PHE A 118 3.76 16.82 -1.28
N TYR A 119 3.85 15.82 -2.14
CA TYR A 119 4.97 15.69 -3.08
C TYR A 119 5.08 16.94 -3.98
N LYS A 120 3.95 17.39 -4.50
CA LYS A 120 3.92 18.56 -5.42
C LYS A 120 4.23 19.89 -4.72
N THR A 121 3.72 20.10 -3.53
CA THR A 121 3.78 21.39 -2.84
C THR A 121 4.89 21.50 -1.82
N ASN A 122 5.33 20.38 -1.27
CA ASN A 122 6.26 20.33 -0.16
C ASN A 122 5.82 21.19 1.05
N ASN A 123 4.52 21.30 1.26
CA ASN A 123 3.93 22.18 2.26
C ASN A 123 2.89 21.43 3.08
N ILE A 124 3.26 21.05 4.32
CA ILE A 124 2.39 20.28 5.23
C ILE A 124 1.15 21.11 5.59
N GLU A 125 1.33 22.38 5.93
CA GLU A 125 0.24 23.26 6.35
C GLU A 125 -0.83 23.38 5.26
N TYR A 126 -0.39 23.58 4.01
CA TYR A 126 -1.28 23.64 2.86
C TYR A 126 -2.06 22.33 2.69
N VAL A 127 -1.38 21.18 2.78
CA VAL A 127 -1.99 19.86 2.57
C VAL A 127 -3.01 19.53 3.66
N VAL A 128 -2.66 19.73 4.93
CA VAL A 128 -3.59 19.43 6.02
C VAL A 128 -4.81 20.33 6.01
N THR A 129 -4.65 21.60 5.59
CA THR A 129 -5.76 22.53 5.42
C THR A 129 -6.65 22.12 4.25
N LYS A 130 -6.06 21.79 3.09
CA LYS A 130 -6.79 21.39 1.89
C LYS A 130 -7.66 20.17 2.12
N PHE A 131 -7.14 19.15 2.81
CA PHE A 131 -7.84 17.90 3.05
C PHE A 131 -8.56 17.85 4.39
N ASN A 132 -8.50 18.93 5.18
CA ASN A 132 -9.12 19.02 6.50
C ASN A 132 -8.73 17.86 7.42
N ILE A 133 -7.44 17.60 7.52
CA ILE A 133 -6.89 16.55 8.36
C ILE A 133 -6.05 17.14 9.49
N ASN A 134 -5.88 16.35 10.55
CA ASN A 134 -5.04 16.73 11.68
C ASN A 134 -3.56 16.57 11.29
N VAL A 135 -2.72 17.55 11.65
CA VAL A 135 -1.27 17.51 11.41
C VAL A 135 -0.63 16.27 12.02
N GLY A 136 -1.05 15.89 13.24
CA GLY A 136 -0.54 14.70 13.91
C GLY A 136 -0.83 13.41 13.13
N ASP A 137 -2.03 13.29 12.57
CA ASP A 137 -2.42 12.15 11.75
C ASP A 137 -1.61 12.09 10.46
N PHE A 138 -1.39 13.25 9.82
CA PHE A 138 -0.53 13.34 8.63
C PHE A 138 0.91 12.89 8.95
N ILE A 139 1.51 13.40 10.01
CA ILE A 139 2.89 13.06 10.40
C ILE A 139 3.00 11.57 10.72
N LYS A 140 2.02 11.01 11.44
CA LYS A 140 1.97 9.58 11.75
C LYS A 140 1.92 8.73 10.49
N ALA A 141 1.03 9.06 9.55
CA ALA A 141 0.92 8.34 8.28
C ALA A 141 2.19 8.48 7.42
N ALA A 142 2.79 9.65 7.39
CA ALA A 142 4.03 9.89 6.65
C ALA A 142 5.22 9.11 7.23
N LYS A 143 5.33 9.02 8.55
CA LYS A 143 6.35 8.17 9.20
C LYS A 143 6.14 6.69 8.85
N GLU A 144 4.91 6.23 8.89
CA GLU A 144 4.55 4.86 8.49
C GLU A 144 4.91 4.61 7.02
N GLY A 145 4.59 5.55 6.14
CA GLY A 145 4.95 5.48 4.72
C GLY A 145 6.46 5.47 4.49
N SER A 146 7.20 6.26 5.25
CA SER A 146 8.66 6.29 5.23
C SER A 146 9.27 4.94 5.62
N GLU A 147 8.84 4.38 6.74
CA GLU A 147 9.31 3.08 7.21
C GLU A 147 8.99 1.96 6.22
N LEU A 148 7.78 1.96 5.67
CA LEU A 148 7.35 0.99 4.68
C LEU A 148 8.17 1.10 3.40
N SER A 149 8.39 2.32 2.90
CA SER A 149 9.21 2.56 1.70
C SER A 149 10.63 2.04 1.87
N LYS A 150 11.22 2.23 3.04
CA LYS A 150 12.55 1.72 3.35
C LYS A 150 12.60 0.19 3.34
N LYS A 151 11.61 -0.47 3.91
CA LYS A 151 11.50 -1.94 3.87
C LYS A 151 11.36 -2.45 2.45
N LEU A 152 10.50 -1.83 1.64
CA LEU A 152 10.28 -2.21 0.24
C LEU A 152 11.55 -1.98 -0.60
N PHE A 153 12.26 -0.88 -0.36
CA PHE A 153 13.56 -0.64 -1.00
C PHE A 153 14.56 -1.74 -0.66
N ASN A 154 14.66 -2.13 0.60
CA ASN A 154 15.59 -3.17 1.02
C ASN A 154 15.28 -4.53 0.39
N ILE A 155 14.00 -4.84 0.19
CA ILE A 155 13.56 -6.11 -0.41
C ILE A 155 13.76 -6.11 -1.92
N TYR A 156 13.28 -5.08 -2.62
CA TYR A 156 13.25 -5.04 -4.08
C TYR A 156 14.49 -4.40 -4.70
N GLN A 157 15.28 -3.62 -3.95
CA GLN A 157 16.40 -2.82 -4.44
C GLN A 157 15.98 -1.87 -5.58
N ASP A 158 14.74 -1.41 -5.55
CA ASP A 158 14.16 -0.53 -6.53
C ASP A 158 14.24 0.92 -6.04
N GLN A 159 14.99 1.75 -6.76
CA GLN A 159 15.33 3.12 -6.38
C GLN A 159 14.10 4.03 -6.20
N GLU A 160 12.98 3.71 -6.85
CA GLU A 160 11.75 4.49 -6.70
C GLU A 160 11.19 4.41 -5.27
N PHE A 161 11.34 3.29 -4.58
CA PHE A 161 10.99 3.21 -3.17
C PHE A 161 11.89 4.08 -2.29
N ASP A 162 13.16 4.17 -2.62
CA ASP A 162 14.09 5.07 -1.92
C ASP A 162 13.73 6.54 -2.16
N ALA A 163 13.28 6.89 -3.36
CA ALA A 163 12.80 8.24 -3.66
C ALA A 163 11.59 8.62 -2.80
N ILE A 164 10.67 7.68 -2.58
CA ILE A 164 9.51 7.90 -1.69
C ILE A 164 9.96 8.03 -0.23
N TYR A 165 10.87 7.17 0.21
CA TYR A 165 11.49 7.29 1.53
C TYR A 165 12.08 8.67 1.76
N ASN A 166 12.89 9.16 0.82
CA ASN A 166 13.53 10.46 0.92
C ASN A 166 12.54 11.62 0.91
N MET A 167 11.45 11.49 0.16
CA MET A 167 10.37 12.48 0.15
C MET A 167 9.82 12.71 1.56
N PHE A 168 9.60 11.64 2.31
CA PHE A 168 9.08 11.72 3.67
C PHE A 168 10.17 12.11 4.68
N ASP A 169 11.31 11.44 4.64
CA ASP A 169 12.36 11.57 5.66
C ASP A 169 12.98 12.96 5.70
N ASN A 170 13.41 13.49 4.55
CA ASN A 170 14.08 14.79 4.47
C ASN A 170 13.19 15.98 4.84
N LYS A 171 11.86 15.82 4.76
CA LYS A 171 10.91 16.92 4.87
C LYS A 171 10.11 16.91 6.17
N LEU A 172 9.96 15.77 6.80
CA LEU A 172 9.06 15.59 7.94
C LEU A 172 9.78 15.35 9.26
N ILE A 173 10.81 14.52 9.25
CA ILE A 173 11.50 14.15 10.49
C ILE A 173 12.31 15.34 11.02
N GLN A 174 12.92 16.10 10.14
CA GLN A 174 13.69 17.29 10.54
C GLN A 174 12.82 18.44 11.08
N LYS A 175 11.56 18.53 10.66
CA LYS A 175 10.62 19.56 11.15
C LYS A 175 9.82 19.13 12.39
N SER A 176 9.75 17.82 12.69
CA SER A 176 9.04 17.30 13.85
C SER A 176 9.92 17.09 15.08
N MET A 177 11.21 17.25 14.92
CA MET A 177 12.18 17.33 16.01
C MET A 177 12.45 18.77 16.39
#